data_76cabd1cfccdaf62292fd242a43de85e
#
_entry.id   76cabd1cfccdaf62292fd242a43de85e
#
_cell.length_a   1.000
_cell.length_b   1.000
_cell.length_c   1.000
_cell.angle_alpha   90.00
_cell.angle_beta   90.00
_cell.angle_gamma   90.00
#
_symmetry.space_group_name_H-M   'P 1'
#
loop_
_entity.id
_entity.type
_entity.pdbx_description
1 polymer ?
#
loop_
_entity_poly.entity_id
_entity_poly.type
_entity_poly.pdbx_seq_one_letter_code
_entity_poly.pdbx_strand_id
1 'polypeptide(L)'
;MRQLLGILSLMALLQFVPSIVHAQEKPSTEKPSNPIAKVIAAKVMTNYPDGEFYPERLLSRAELASIMVKAFQLDKRQAVTKENLKVTDVAASNPAFKDIQIVLKTDIMKGYRGNLFFPNQRVTRAEALAIFAQAYGVFQFPEETVNEILAPYPDAASIPSWAKKAIATVTSEGFVNTDAQGNLSPLQPMTRGDMADVLSKYLQRQQPQPETPAVPGGNNSPESSQ
;
A
#
# COMPACT_ATOMS: atom_id res chain seq x y z
N MET A 1 -73.39 32.59 -46.18
CA MET A 1 -72.88 33.27 -47.44
C MET A 1 -71.46 33.78 -47.10
N ARG A 2 -70.50 33.38 -47.99
CA ARG A 2 -69.18 33.99 -48.22
C ARG A 2 -68.23 34.14 -47.09
N GLN A 3 -67.30 33.23 -46.89
CA GLN A 3 -65.94 33.18 -47.43
C GLN A 3 -65.11 34.44 -47.25
N LEU A 4 -63.97 34.34 -46.59
CA LEU A 4 -62.70 34.88 -47.08
C LEU A 4 -61.50 34.23 -46.34
N LEU A 5 -60.62 33.62 -47.12
CA LEU A 5 -59.37 33.10 -46.75
C LEU A 5 -58.38 34.19 -46.32
N GLY A 6 -57.64 33.95 -45.29
CA GLY A 6 -56.43 34.68 -44.92
C GLY A 6 -55.28 33.75 -44.76
N ILE A 7 -54.40 33.69 -45.74
CA ILE A 7 -53.16 32.97 -45.79
C ILE A 7 -52.15 33.71 -44.90
N LEU A 8 -51.73 33.14 -43.78
CA LEU A 8 -50.58 33.62 -43.01
C LEU A 8 -49.39 32.72 -43.27
N SER A 9 -48.44 33.29 -44.00
CA SER A 9 -47.14 32.68 -44.28
C SER A 9 -46.29 32.70 -43.02
N LEU A 10 -46.00 31.51 -42.45
CA LEU A 10 -45.15 31.34 -41.30
C LEU A 10 -43.71 31.09 -41.81
N MET A 11 -42.88 32.12 -41.77
CA MET A 11 -41.45 32.04 -42.05
C MET A 11 -40.76 31.31 -40.92
N ALA A 12 -40.35 30.04 -41.13
CA ALA A 12 -39.56 29.26 -40.18
C ALA A 12 -38.10 29.73 -40.20
N LEU A 13 -37.70 30.46 -39.15
CA LEU A 13 -36.31 30.81 -38.91
C LEU A 13 -35.58 29.56 -38.34
N LEU A 14 -34.79 28.89 -39.18
CA LEU A 14 -33.90 27.83 -38.72
C LEU A 14 -32.78 28.47 -37.89
N GLN A 15 -32.86 28.35 -36.57
CA GLN A 15 -31.73 28.64 -35.69
C GLN A 15 -30.79 27.43 -35.65
N PHE A 16 -29.62 27.59 -36.28
CA PHE A 16 -28.51 26.66 -36.16
C PHE A 16 -27.93 26.79 -34.76
N VAL A 17 -28.25 25.86 -33.87
CA VAL A 17 -27.59 25.71 -32.55
C VAL A 17 -26.38 24.80 -32.78
N PRO A 18 -25.14 25.27 -32.56
CA PRO A 18 -24.01 24.36 -32.59
C PRO A 18 -24.12 23.38 -31.44
N SER A 19 -24.29 22.11 -31.75
CA SER A 19 -24.20 21.02 -30.76
C SER A 19 -22.78 20.98 -30.24
N ILE A 20 -22.58 21.48 -29.03
CA ILE A 20 -21.36 21.20 -28.25
C ILE A 20 -21.41 19.71 -27.94
N VAL A 21 -20.64 18.94 -28.69
CA VAL A 21 -20.35 17.53 -28.34
C VAL A 21 -19.56 17.57 -27.05
N HIS A 22 -20.24 17.41 -25.91
CA HIS A 22 -19.59 17.03 -24.69
C HIS A 22 -19.02 15.63 -24.91
N ALA A 23 -17.71 15.52 -25.06
CA ALA A 23 -17.03 14.26 -24.93
C ALA A 23 -17.36 13.76 -23.52
N GLN A 24 -18.29 12.80 -23.44
CA GLN A 24 -18.50 12.02 -22.23
C GLN A 24 -17.18 11.31 -21.97
N GLU A 25 -16.42 11.84 -21.01
CA GLU A 25 -15.38 11.06 -20.35
C GLU A 25 -16.03 9.78 -19.86
N LYS A 26 -15.67 8.70 -20.52
CA LYS A 26 -16.01 7.35 -20.10
C LYS A 26 -15.49 7.23 -18.67
N PRO A 27 -16.34 7.01 -17.65
CA PRO A 27 -15.82 6.77 -16.31
C PRO A 27 -14.88 5.58 -16.42
N SER A 28 -13.62 5.80 -16.09
CA SER A 28 -12.66 4.70 -15.94
C SER A 28 -13.20 3.86 -14.81
N THR A 29 -13.86 2.75 -15.14
CA THR A 29 -14.15 1.67 -14.22
C THR A 29 -12.82 1.02 -13.87
N GLU A 30 -12.00 1.72 -13.09
CA GLU A 30 -10.99 1.04 -12.29
C GLU A 30 -11.75 0.14 -11.33
N LYS A 31 -11.86 -1.11 -11.73
CA LYS A 31 -12.28 -2.21 -10.88
C LYS A 31 -11.46 -2.08 -9.59
N PRO A 32 -12.08 -1.97 -8.39
CA PRO A 32 -11.32 -1.84 -7.16
C PRO A 32 -10.26 -2.93 -7.17
N SER A 33 -8.99 -2.52 -7.22
CA SER A 33 -7.91 -3.45 -7.47
C SER A 33 -7.79 -4.34 -6.24
N ASN A 34 -8.20 -5.61 -6.38
CA ASN A 34 -8.15 -6.60 -5.33
C ASN A 34 -6.71 -6.69 -4.76
N PRO A 35 -6.48 -6.31 -3.49
CA PRO A 35 -5.16 -6.32 -2.87
C PRO A 35 -4.45 -7.67 -3.02
N ILE A 36 -5.19 -8.78 -2.88
CA ILE A 36 -4.67 -10.14 -3.02
C ILE A 36 -4.15 -10.37 -4.44
N ALA A 37 -4.90 -9.99 -5.47
CA ALA A 37 -4.46 -10.12 -6.85
C ALA A 37 -3.18 -9.33 -7.13
N LYS A 38 -3.04 -8.12 -6.56
CA LYS A 38 -1.82 -7.30 -6.70
C LYS A 38 -0.59 -7.97 -6.10
N VAL A 39 -0.68 -8.45 -4.86
CA VAL A 39 0.47 -9.06 -4.18
C VAL A 39 0.89 -10.39 -4.80
N ILE A 40 -0.06 -11.15 -5.38
CA ILE A 40 0.22 -12.37 -6.15
C ILE A 40 0.91 -12.02 -7.47
N ALA A 41 0.38 -11.06 -8.23
CA ALA A 41 0.97 -10.60 -9.49
C ALA A 41 2.40 -10.07 -9.30
N ALA A 42 2.66 -9.35 -8.21
CA ALA A 42 3.98 -8.87 -7.83
C ALA A 42 4.88 -9.97 -7.24
N LYS A 43 4.37 -11.19 -7.05
CA LYS A 43 5.08 -12.34 -6.46
C LYS A 43 5.62 -12.09 -5.04
N VAL A 44 5.08 -11.10 -4.32
CA VAL A 44 5.46 -10.82 -2.92
C VAL A 44 4.74 -11.72 -1.93
N MET A 45 3.53 -12.16 -2.28
CA MET A 45 2.80 -13.24 -1.60
C MET A 45 2.34 -14.27 -2.63
N THR A 46 2.03 -15.49 -2.17
CA THR A 46 1.61 -16.60 -3.03
C THR A 46 0.41 -17.30 -2.45
N ASN A 47 -0.36 -17.97 -3.29
CA ASN A 47 -1.32 -18.95 -2.84
C ASN A 47 -0.62 -20.16 -2.22
N TYR A 48 -1.37 -20.94 -1.46
CA TYR A 48 -0.95 -22.26 -0.99
C TYR A 48 -0.99 -23.30 -2.12
N PRO A 49 -0.44 -24.51 -1.90
CA PRO A 49 -0.41 -25.55 -2.93
C PRO A 49 -1.78 -25.99 -3.44
N ASP A 50 -2.84 -25.78 -2.67
CA ASP A 50 -4.25 -26.04 -3.04
C ASP A 50 -4.86 -24.94 -3.93
N GLY A 51 -4.10 -23.88 -4.22
CA GLY A 51 -4.53 -22.75 -5.04
C GLY A 51 -5.19 -21.60 -4.26
N GLU A 52 -5.45 -21.77 -2.96
CA GLU A 52 -6.15 -20.78 -2.14
C GLU A 52 -5.21 -19.80 -1.43
N PHE A 53 -5.67 -18.57 -1.22
CA PHE A 53 -4.88 -17.54 -0.54
C PHE A 53 -5.07 -17.54 0.98
N TYR A 54 -6.24 -17.89 1.47
CA TYR A 54 -6.62 -17.88 2.88
C TYR A 54 -6.36 -16.53 3.58
N PRO A 55 -7.09 -15.45 3.25
CA PRO A 55 -6.85 -14.11 3.79
C PRO A 55 -6.98 -14.03 5.31
N GLU A 56 -7.86 -14.85 5.93
CA GLU A 56 -8.06 -14.86 7.39
C GLU A 56 -6.93 -15.58 8.14
N ARG A 57 -6.07 -16.30 7.45
CA ARG A 57 -4.99 -17.04 8.11
C ARG A 57 -3.99 -16.10 8.74
N LEU A 58 -3.65 -16.37 10.01
CA LEU A 58 -2.71 -15.57 10.78
C LEU A 58 -1.28 -15.76 10.27
N LEU A 59 -0.56 -14.65 10.10
CA LEU A 59 0.85 -14.68 9.71
C LEU A 59 1.75 -15.20 10.82
N SER A 60 2.67 -16.07 10.43
CA SER A 60 3.80 -16.46 11.25
C SER A 60 5.02 -15.56 11.00
N ARG A 61 5.97 -15.57 11.93
CA ARG A 61 7.25 -14.85 11.78
C ARG A 61 8.03 -15.33 10.55
N ALA A 62 7.99 -16.63 10.24
CA ALA A 62 8.64 -17.17 9.05
C ALA A 62 7.99 -16.68 7.75
N GLU A 63 6.66 -16.67 7.68
CA GLU A 63 5.94 -16.12 6.53
C GLU A 63 6.23 -14.63 6.36
N LEU A 64 6.21 -13.86 7.45
CA LEU A 64 6.54 -12.43 7.40
C LEU A 64 7.98 -12.20 6.91
N ALA A 65 8.95 -12.99 7.36
CA ALA A 65 10.32 -12.92 6.87
C ALA A 65 10.39 -13.09 5.35
N SER A 66 9.73 -14.13 4.81
CA SER A 66 9.70 -14.37 3.35
C SER A 66 9.01 -13.26 2.58
N ILE A 67 7.94 -12.69 3.12
CA ILE A 67 7.24 -11.55 2.53
C ILE A 67 8.16 -10.31 2.49
N MET A 68 8.85 -9.99 3.59
CA MET A 68 9.75 -8.84 3.65
C MET A 68 10.93 -8.97 2.68
N VAL A 69 11.52 -10.15 2.58
CA VAL A 69 12.61 -10.41 1.61
C VAL A 69 12.14 -10.11 0.18
N LYS A 70 10.98 -10.60 -0.21
CA LYS A 70 10.44 -10.41 -1.56
C LYS A 70 10.01 -8.97 -1.82
N ALA A 71 9.25 -8.37 -0.89
CA ALA A 71 8.69 -7.03 -1.06
C ALA A 71 9.78 -5.94 -1.16
N PHE A 72 10.86 -6.07 -0.38
CA PHE A 72 11.92 -5.08 -0.30
C PHE A 72 13.24 -5.53 -0.93
N GLN A 73 13.25 -6.67 -1.64
CA GLN A 73 14.42 -7.24 -2.31
C GLN A 73 15.65 -7.29 -1.37
N LEU A 74 15.41 -7.72 -0.12
CA LEU A 74 16.44 -7.70 0.92
C LEU A 74 17.63 -8.62 0.59
N ASP A 75 17.42 -9.64 -0.22
CA ASP A 75 18.45 -10.55 -0.74
C ASP A 75 19.51 -9.84 -1.59
N LYS A 76 19.21 -8.66 -2.12
CA LYS A 76 20.14 -7.83 -2.89
C LYS A 76 20.98 -6.87 -2.03
N ARG A 77 20.69 -6.77 -0.72
CA ARG A 77 21.44 -5.88 0.18
C ARG A 77 22.83 -6.47 0.50
N GLN A 78 23.84 -5.60 0.55
CA GLN A 78 25.23 -6.00 0.83
C GLN A 78 25.40 -6.79 2.15
N ALA A 79 24.58 -6.52 3.17
CA ALA A 79 24.63 -7.23 4.46
C ALA A 79 24.40 -8.75 4.33
N VAL A 80 23.77 -9.23 3.24
CA VAL A 80 23.49 -10.65 2.98
C VAL A 80 24.76 -11.48 2.74
N THR A 81 25.87 -10.86 2.34
CA THR A 81 27.16 -11.52 2.12
C THR A 81 27.83 -12.03 3.40
N LYS A 82 27.36 -11.57 4.59
CA LYS A 82 27.86 -12.03 5.88
C LYS A 82 27.55 -13.51 6.10
N GLU A 83 28.34 -14.17 6.94
CA GLU A 83 28.09 -15.55 7.35
C GLU A 83 26.70 -15.71 7.97
N ASN A 84 26.15 -16.94 7.88
CA ASN A 84 24.88 -17.26 8.49
C ASN A 84 24.93 -17.14 10.02
N LEU A 85 23.90 -16.50 10.56
CA LEU A 85 23.73 -16.41 12.01
C LEU A 85 23.26 -17.76 12.54
N LYS A 86 23.77 -18.13 13.73
CA LYS A 86 23.31 -19.35 14.41
C LYS A 86 21.86 -19.14 14.86
N VAL A 87 20.96 -19.99 14.38
CA VAL A 87 19.55 -20.05 14.80
C VAL A 87 19.23 -21.49 15.16
N THR A 88 18.87 -21.74 16.41
CA THR A 88 18.81 -23.10 16.96
C THR A 88 17.45 -23.79 16.74
N ASP A 89 16.40 -23.02 16.50
CA ASP A 89 15.03 -23.50 16.31
C ASP A 89 14.56 -23.46 14.85
N VAL A 90 15.48 -23.21 13.90
CA VAL A 90 15.21 -23.23 12.47
C VAL A 90 16.18 -24.16 11.78
N ALA A 91 15.71 -25.33 11.39
CA ALA A 91 16.53 -26.28 10.63
C ALA A 91 16.88 -25.74 9.25
N ALA A 92 18.05 -26.09 8.71
CA ALA A 92 18.47 -25.71 7.36
C ALA A 92 17.51 -26.21 6.26
N SER A 93 16.75 -27.28 6.55
CA SER A 93 15.69 -27.82 5.67
C SER A 93 14.38 -27.03 5.71
N ASN A 94 14.24 -26.05 6.63
CA ASN A 94 13.06 -25.22 6.69
C ASN A 94 12.95 -24.36 5.41
N PRO A 95 11.83 -24.35 4.69
CA PRO A 95 11.67 -23.57 3.46
C PRO A 95 11.98 -22.08 3.62
N ALA A 96 11.72 -21.52 4.80
CA ALA A 96 11.99 -20.12 5.11
C ALA A 96 13.41 -19.86 5.67
N PHE A 97 14.26 -20.88 5.80
CA PHE A 97 15.60 -20.74 6.41
C PHE A 97 16.42 -19.61 5.77
N LYS A 98 16.48 -19.59 4.44
CA LYS A 98 17.21 -18.56 3.68
C LYS A 98 16.67 -17.16 3.96
N ASP A 99 15.36 -17.00 3.93
CA ASP A 99 14.71 -15.70 4.16
C ASP A 99 14.90 -15.22 5.60
N ILE A 100 14.82 -16.14 6.57
CA ILE A 100 15.11 -15.86 7.98
C ILE A 100 16.55 -15.37 8.13
N GLN A 101 17.52 -16.00 7.50
CA GLN A 101 18.91 -15.54 7.52
C GLN A 101 19.05 -14.13 6.93
N ILE A 102 18.34 -13.84 5.83
CA ILE A 102 18.37 -12.52 5.18
C ILE A 102 17.82 -11.44 6.12
N VAL A 103 16.63 -11.63 6.70
CA VAL A 103 16.04 -10.61 7.58
C VAL A 103 16.84 -10.38 8.85
N LEU A 104 17.53 -11.40 9.36
CA LEU A 104 18.45 -11.27 10.49
C LEU A 104 19.73 -10.51 10.12
N LYS A 105 20.36 -10.84 9.00
CA LYS A 105 21.57 -10.18 8.50
C LYS A 105 21.35 -8.71 8.14
N THR A 106 20.17 -8.39 7.64
CA THR A 106 19.77 -7.02 7.25
C THR A 106 19.17 -6.21 8.41
N ASP A 107 19.09 -6.81 9.59
CA ASP A 107 18.49 -6.22 10.82
C ASP A 107 17.02 -5.77 10.67
N ILE A 108 16.31 -6.36 9.71
CA ILE A 108 14.87 -6.11 9.51
C ILE A 108 14.02 -6.85 10.55
N MET A 109 14.45 -8.07 10.90
CA MET A 109 13.89 -8.81 12.03
C MET A 109 15.03 -9.21 12.97
N LYS A 110 14.68 -9.33 14.25
CA LYS A 110 15.64 -9.77 15.29
C LYS A 110 15.25 -11.16 15.80
N GLY A 111 16.25 -11.91 16.18
CA GLY A 111 16.08 -13.12 16.98
C GLY A 111 15.86 -12.82 18.46
N TYR A 112 15.71 -13.86 19.23
CA TYR A 112 15.56 -13.82 20.69
C TYR A 112 16.78 -14.39 21.38
N ARG A 113 16.83 -14.28 22.72
CA ARG A 113 17.89 -14.90 23.54
C ARG A 113 17.97 -16.39 23.26
N GLY A 114 19.18 -16.96 23.28
CA GLY A 114 19.43 -18.37 22.96
C GLY A 114 19.48 -18.68 21.47
N ASN A 115 19.66 -17.67 20.63
CA ASN A 115 19.68 -17.80 19.16
C ASN A 115 18.37 -18.41 18.61
N LEU A 116 17.23 -18.00 19.17
CA LEU A 116 15.90 -18.44 18.75
C LEU A 116 15.29 -17.42 17.78
N PHE A 117 14.49 -17.90 16.82
CA PHE A 117 13.72 -17.06 15.91
C PHE A 117 12.21 -17.18 16.11
N PHE A 118 11.75 -18.33 16.59
CA PHE A 118 10.35 -18.70 16.73
C PHE A 118 9.57 -18.62 15.39
N PRO A 119 9.94 -19.44 14.39
CA PRO A 119 9.41 -19.32 13.02
C PRO A 119 7.89 -19.46 12.94
N ASN A 120 7.27 -20.25 13.81
CA ASN A 120 5.83 -20.51 13.83
C ASN A 120 5.03 -19.54 14.73
N GLN A 121 5.71 -18.64 15.46
CA GLN A 121 5.03 -17.68 16.31
C GLN A 121 4.17 -16.73 15.46
N ARG A 122 2.94 -16.48 15.88
CA ARG A 122 2.06 -15.48 15.27
C ARG A 122 2.58 -14.09 15.60
N VAL A 123 2.42 -13.17 14.64
CA VAL A 123 2.81 -11.76 14.81
C VAL A 123 1.56 -10.91 15.03
N THR A 124 1.68 -9.93 15.92
CA THR A 124 0.64 -8.91 16.07
C THR A 124 0.72 -7.90 14.91
N ARG A 125 -0.34 -7.13 14.71
CA ARG A 125 -0.37 -6.06 13.71
C ARG A 125 0.71 -5.01 14.01
N ALA A 126 0.92 -4.64 15.28
CA ALA A 126 1.99 -3.73 15.66
C ALA A 126 3.38 -4.27 15.29
N GLU A 127 3.66 -5.55 15.55
CA GLU A 127 4.93 -6.18 15.17
C GLU A 127 5.12 -6.22 13.66
N ALA A 128 4.09 -6.64 12.91
CA ALA A 128 4.17 -6.76 11.47
C ALA A 128 4.36 -5.39 10.79
N LEU A 129 3.61 -4.36 11.22
CA LEU A 129 3.74 -3.00 10.71
C LEU A 129 5.08 -2.37 11.07
N ALA A 130 5.61 -2.64 12.28
CA ALA A 130 6.93 -2.14 12.67
C ALA A 130 8.06 -2.80 11.86
N ILE A 131 7.96 -4.11 11.60
CA ILE A 131 8.91 -4.83 10.73
C ILE A 131 8.83 -4.32 9.29
N PHE A 132 7.63 -4.07 8.78
CA PHE A 132 7.43 -3.45 7.48
C PHE A 132 8.07 -2.06 7.42
N ALA A 133 7.80 -1.20 8.41
CA ALA A 133 8.40 0.12 8.50
C ALA A 133 9.93 0.06 8.57
N GLN A 134 10.50 -0.91 9.31
CA GLN A 134 11.94 -1.12 9.37
C GLN A 134 12.54 -1.44 7.99
N ALA A 135 11.83 -2.21 7.16
CA ALA A 135 12.26 -2.54 5.81
C ALA A 135 12.11 -1.35 4.84
N TYR A 136 11.05 -0.57 5.00
CA TYR A 136 10.73 0.64 4.23
C TYR A 136 11.66 1.82 4.60
N GLY A 137 11.89 2.02 5.88
CA GLY A 137 12.63 3.13 6.48
C GLY A 137 11.76 3.89 7.48
N VAL A 138 12.11 3.82 8.76
CA VAL A 138 11.35 4.50 9.83
C VAL A 138 11.66 5.99 9.82
N PHE A 139 10.63 6.82 9.68
CA PHE A 139 10.78 8.28 9.75
C PHE A 139 11.05 8.73 11.19
N GLN A 140 11.97 9.67 11.33
CA GLN A 140 12.39 10.19 12.64
C GLN A 140 11.54 11.40 13.03
N PHE A 141 10.21 11.24 13.04
CA PHE A 141 9.29 12.28 13.47
C PHE A 141 9.54 12.70 14.93
N PRO A 142 9.39 13.99 15.28
CA PRO A 142 9.23 14.44 16.65
C PRO A 142 8.03 13.76 17.33
N GLU A 143 8.04 13.70 18.66
CA GLU A 143 6.98 13.01 19.39
C GLU A 143 5.60 13.65 19.19
N GLU A 144 5.54 14.98 19.11
CA GLU A 144 4.32 15.73 18.82
C GLU A 144 3.73 15.30 17.47
N THR A 145 4.56 15.23 16.42
CA THR A 145 4.14 14.80 15.08
C THR A 145 3.66 13.34 15.09
N VAL A 146 4.33 12.46 15.83
CA VAL A 146 3.87 11.07 16.00
C VAL A 146 2.46 11.05 16.61
N ASN A 147 2.23 11.84 17.64
CA ASN A 147 0.95 11.92 18.32
C ASN A 147 -0.14 12.51 17.40
N GLU A 148 0.17 13.54 16.62
CA GLU A 148 -0.75 14.13 15.63
C GLU A 148 -1.14 13.12 14.53
N ILE A 149 -0.19 12.39 13.99
CA ILE A 149 -0.45 11.35 12.96
C ILE A 149 -1.33 10.24 13.50
N LEU A 150 -1.17 9.86 14.77
CA LEU A 150 -1.91 8.77 15.37
C LEU A 150 -3.23 9.20 16.02
N ALA A 151 -3.43 10.50 16.30
CA ALA A 151 -4.63 11.04 16.95
C ALA A 151 -5.97 10.65 16.29
N PRO A 152 -6.08 10.52 14.95
CA PRO A 152 -7.34 10.13 14.31
C PRO A 152 -7.80 8.70 14.64
N TYR A 153 -6.93 7.84 15.17
CA TYR A 153 -7.25 6.44 15.41
C TYR A 153 -7.75 6.22 16.83
N PRO A 154 -8.98 5.69 17.03
CA PRO A 154 -9.60 5.58 18.36
C PRO A 154 -8.78 4.75 19.36
N ASP A 155 -8.03 3.78 18.85
CA ASP A 155 -7.22 2.85 19.65
C ASP A 155 -5.71 3.18 19.66
N ALA A 156 -5.34 4.40 19.28
CA ALA A 156 -3.93 4.85 19.27
C ALA A 156 -3.22 4.65 20.62
N ALA A 157 -3.95 4.78 21.73
CA ALA A 157 -3.43 4.55 23.07
C ALA A 157 -2.98 3.09 23.31
N SER A 158 -3.51 2.13 22.54
CA SER A 158 -3.16 0.71 22.61
C SER A 158 -1.87 0.37 21.85
N ILE A 159 -1.32 1.32 21.08
CA ILE A 159 -0.08 1.10 20.34
C ILE A 159 1.10 1.03 21.34
N PRO A 160 1.87 -0.07 21.36
CA PRO A 160 3.05 -0.15 22.20
C PRO A 160 4.03 0.98 21.92
N SER A 161 4.64 1.54 22.95
CA SER A 161 5.56 2.69 22.84
C SER A 161 6.69 2.47 21.84
N TRP A 162 7.23 1.25 21.80
CA TRP A 162 8.29 0.86 20.86
C TRP A 162 7.84 0.86 19.39
N ALA A 163 6.54 0.73 19.11
CA ALA A 163 6.00 0.66 17.76
C ALA A 163 5.47 2.02 17.24
N LYS A 164 5.28 3.02 18.10
CA LYS A 164 4.61 4.28 17.73
C LYS A 164 5.23 4.98 16.53
N LYS A 165 6.56 5.17 16.51
CA LYS A 165 7.24 5.83 15.37
C LYS A 165 7.10 5.03 14.07
N ALA A 166 7.23 3.71 14.15
CA ALA A 166 7.08 2.83 13.00
C ALA A 166 5.65 2.86 12.46
N ILE A 167 4.64 2.77 13.34
CA ILE A 167 3.23 2.84 12.94
C ILE A 167 2.91 4.24 12.40
N ALA A 168 3.39 5.33 13.00
CA ALA A 168 3.22 6.67 12.45
C ALA A 168 3.82 6.79 11.03
N THR A 169 4.98 6.17 10.78
CA THR A 169 5.57 6.12 9.44
C THR A 169 4.65 5.48 8.42
N VAL A 170 4.17 4.25 8.68
CA VAL A 170 3.32 3.54 7.73
C VAL A 170 1.94 4.17 7.58
N THR A 171 1.48 4.86 8.62
CA THR A 171 0.24 5.63 8.62
C THR A 171 0.35 6.89 7.77
N SER A 172 1.43 7.67 7.92
CA SER A 172 1.68 8.88 7.13
C SER A 172 1.83 8.58 5.63
N GLU A 173 2.32 7.39 5.31
CA GLU A 173 2.42 6.89 3.93
C GLU A 173 1.11 6.28 3.40
N GLY A 174 0.07 6.16 4.25
CA GLY A 174 -1.21 5.57 3.86
C GLY A 174 -1.19 4.06 3.68
N PHE A 175 -0.19 3.35 4.23
CA PHE A 175 -0.07 1.90 4.04
C PHE A 175 -0.92 1.07 5.00
N VAL A 176 -1.48 1.68 6.04
CA VAL A 176 -2.31 0.95 7.02
C VAL A 176 -3.72 0.67 6.50
N ASN A 177 -4.32 -0.39 7.02
CA ASN A 177 -5.76 -0.64 6.99
C ASN A 177 -6.34 -0.54 8.41
N THR A 178 -7.60 -0.18 8.48
CA THR A 178 -8.37 -0.08 9.73
C THR A 178 -9.59 -1.00 9.65
N ASP A 179 -10.16 -1.30 10.81
CA ASP A 179 -11.47 -1.92 10.86
C ASP A 179 -12.61 -0.92 10.52
N ALA A 180 -13.86 -1.37 10.57
CA ALA A 180 -15.03 -0.54 10.27
C ALA A 180 -15.23 0.63 11.25
N GLN A 181 -14.62 0.57 12.44
CA GLN A 181 -14.63 1.61 13.46
C GLN A 181 -13.43 2.56 13.36
N GLY A 182 -12.53 2.34 12.41
CA GLY A 182 -11.32 3.13 12.23
C GLY A 182 -10.16 2.75 13.14
N ASN A 183 -10.22 1.60 13.84
CA ASN A 183 -9.15 1.15 14.71
C ASN A 183 -7.99 0.53 13.90
N LEU A 184 -6.77 0.75 14.37
CA LEU A 184 -5.56 0.08 13.87
C LEU A 184 -5.41 -1.35 14.38
N SER A 185 -6.05 -1.67 15.51
CA SER A 185 -6.04 -2.96 16.19
C SER A 185 -4.62 -3.51 16.44
N PRO A 186 -3.70 -2.74 17.04
CA PRO A 186 -2.26 -3.03 17.07
C PRO A 186 -1.91 -4.35 17.78
N LEU A 187 -2.71 -4.73 18.77
CA LEU A 187 -2.47 -5.94 19.58
C LEU A 187 -3.13 -7.20 18.98
N GLN A 188 -3.98 -7.07 17.97
CA GLN A 188 -4.58 -8.21 17.29
C GLN A 188 -3.55 -8.92 16.42
N PRO A 189 -3.69 -10.25 16.21
CA PRO A 189 -2.85 -10.96 15.27
C PRO A 189 -2.99 -10.41 13.84
N MET A 190 -1.89 -10.31 13.10
CA MET A 190 -1.87 -9.93 11.70
C MET A 190 -2.35 -11.07 10.83
N THR A 191 -3.31 -10.83 9.96
CA THR A 191 -3.76 -11.80 8.96
C THR A 191 -3.00 -11.66 7.64
N ARG A 192 -3.09 -12.67 6.78
CA ARG A 192 -2.54 -12.61 5.41
C ARG A 192 -3.28 -11.56 4.57
N GLY A 193 -4.59 -11.41 4.76
CA GLY A 193 -5.41 -10.40 4.11
C GLY A 193 -4.98 -8.98 4.48
N ASP A 194 -4.78 -8.72 5.78
CA ASP A 194 -4.29 -7.42 6.27
C ASP A 194 -2.93 -7.07 5.66
N MET A 195 -2.01 -8.04 5.63
CA MET A 195 -0.69 -7.81 5.03
C MET A 195 -0.77 -7.60 3.51
N ALA A 196 -1.68 -8.30 2.82
CA ALA A 196 -1.90 -8.08 1.40
C ALA A 196 -2.43 -6.67 1.11
N ASP A 197 -3.28 -6.12 1.97
CA ASP A 197 -3.77 -4.75 1.85
C ASP A 197 -2.62 -3.73 2.03
N VAL A 198 -1.84 -3.85 3.10
CA VAL A 198 -0.65 -3.01 3.35
C VAL A 198 0.31 -3.04 2.15
N LEU A 199 0.66 -4.23 1.68
CA LEU A 199 1.57 -4.41 0.56
C LEU A 199 0.99 -3.89 -0.76
N SER A 200 -0.32 -4.02 -0.99
CA SER A 200 -0.96 -3.52 -2.21
C SER A 200 -0.85 -2.00 -2.33
N LYS A 201 -1.01 -1.28 -1.21
CA LYS A 201 -0.83 0.17 -1.12
C LYS A 201 0.62 0.57 -1.34
N TYR A 202 1.56 -0.15 -0.73
CA TYR A 202 2.99 0.04 -0.95
C TYR A 202 3.37 -0.16 -2.42
N LEU A 203 2.94 -1.25 -3.05
CA LEU A 203 3.22 -1.55 -4.46
C LEU A 203 2.61 -0.50 -5.40
N GLN A 204 1.43 0.02 -5.07
CA GLN A 204 0.81 1.11 -5.83
C GLN A 204 1.66 2.38 -5.79
N ARG A 205 2.24 2.71 -4.64
CA ARG A 205 3.13 3.87 -4.49
C ARG A 205 4.44 3.73 -5.28
N GLN A 206 4.87 2.50 -5.54
CA GLN A 206 6.09 2.21 -6.32
C GLN A 206 5.86 2.33 -7.85
N GLN A 207 4.62 2.38 -8.31
CA GLN A 207 4.32 2.55 -9.72
C GLN A 207 4.61 3.99 -10.14
N PRO A 208 5.19 4.22 -11.35
CA PRO A 208 5.32 5.56 -11.89
C PRO A 208 3.93 6.22 -11.92
N GLN A 209 3.83 7.40 -11.32
CA GLN A 209 2.61 8.21 -11.46
C GLN A 209 2.44 8.56 -12.94
N PRO A 210 1.21 8.50 -13.51
CA PRO A 210 0.97 9.03 -14.84
C PRO A 210 1.43 10.49 -14.86
N GLU A 211 2.27 10.82 -15.85
CA GLU A 211 2.73 12.20 -16.02
C GLU A 211 1.51 13.10 -16.09
N THR A 212 1.42 14.08 -15.22
CA THR A 212 0.39 15.12 -15.31
C THR A 212 0.55 15.75 -16.70
N PRO A 213 -0.49 15.78 -17.56
CA PRO A 213 -0.37 16.41 -18.86
C PRO A 213 0.16 17.83 -18.69
N ALA A 214 1.27 18.15 -19.35
CA ALA A 214 1.80 19.49 -19.36
C ALA A 214 0.69 20.46 -19.81
N VAL A 215 0.37 21.44 -18.98
CA VAL A 215 -0.59 22.49 -19.33
C VAL A 215 -0.05 23.19 -20.58
N PRO A 216 -0.74 23.13 -21.74
CA PRO A 216 -0.25 23.82 -22.92
C PRO A 216 -0.34 25.32 -22.71
N GLY A 217 0.82 26.00 -22.71
CA GLY A 217 0.92 27.38 -23.13
C GLY A 217 0.56 28.45 -22.11
N GLY A 218 1.54 28.87 -21.33
CA GLY A 218 1.69 30.29 -21.04
C GLY A 218 2.74 30.88 -22.00
N ASN A 219 2.35 31.43 -23.10
CA ASN A 219 3.20 32.27 -23.94
C ASN A 219 3.55 33.51 -23.16
N ASN A 220 4.69 33.51 -22.49
CA ASN A 220 5.35 34.75 -22.09
C ASN A 220 6.37 35.11 -23.18
N SER A 221 5.89 35.86 -24.14
CA SER A 221 6.79 36.65 -25.02
C SER A 221 7.50 37.70 -24.18
N PRO A 222 8.81 37.84 -24.28
CA PRO A 222 9.48 38.97 -23.64
C PRO A 222 9.19 40.21 -24.50
N GLU A 223 8.50 41.18 -23.92
CA GLU A 223 8.38 42.53 -24.45
C GLU A 223 9.77 43.18 -24.50
N SER A 224 10.25 43.40 -25.69
CA SER A 224 11.42 44.23 -25.98
C SER A 224 11.07 45.68 -25.73
N SER A 225 11.64 46.29 -24.71
CA SER A 225 11.67 47.75 -24.53
C SER A 225 13.00 48.29 -25.01
N GLN A 226 12.84 49.22 -25.94
CA GLN A 226 13.87 50.12 -26.45
C GLN A 226 14.34 51.09 -25.38
#